data_56f576f3c826e2b75c8da8117b1626c0
#
_entry.id   56f576f3c826e2b75c8da8117b1626c0
#
_cell.length_a   1.000
_cell.length_b   1.000
_cell.length_c   1.000
_cell.angle_alpha   90.00
_cell.angle_beta   90.00
_cell.angle_gamma   90.00
#
_symmetry.space_group_name_H-M   'P 1'
#
loop_
_entity.id
_entity.type
_entity.pdbx_description
1 polymer ?
#
loop_
_entity_poly.entity_id
_entity_poly.type
_entity_poly.pdbx_seq_one_letter_code
_entity_poly.pdbx_strand_id
1 'polypeptide(L)'
;DTVGRYVWYAITIFHMPAFVFISGYLSKKPQNVLKNFKNLLIPYVLGYTLTWYSQIWLGRSVDYEILRPTGSVMWYILALFIYRLTIEALGKIRFIVPLSILFALWAGTRPEFTTFLSSSRIVVFFPFFVAGYLWKSEYITAIRKFKGKWILVAISGVLLWAIPNYMIPNEMGIAIFRGNHGYQLCGLTDPQGVI
;
A
#
# COMPACT_ATOMS: atom_id res chain seq x y z
N ASP A 1 19.10 -17.99 -5.13
CA ASP A 1 18.45 -18.91 -4.16
C ASP A 1 16.92 -18.80 -4.31
N THR A 2 16.30 -19.85 -4.83
CA THR A 2 14.89 -19.86 -5.18
C THR A 2 13.99 -19.67 -3.94
N VAL A 3 14.36 -20.27 -2.82
CA VAL A 3 13.60 -20.19 -1.55
C VAL A 3 13.62 -18.75 -1.01
N GLY A 4 14.76 -18.10 -1.02
CA GLY A 4 14.88 -16.71 -0.56
C GLY A 4 14.01 -15.75 -1.37
N ARG A 5 13.86 -15.97 -2.68
CA ARG A 5 13.00 -15.19 -3.56
C ARG A 5 11.52 -15.36 -3.20
N TYR A 6 11.05 -16.57 -2.94
CA TYR A 6 9.66 -16.83 -2.55
C TYR A 6 9.31 -16.22 -1.18
N VAL A 7 10.22 -16.35 -0.22
CA VAL A 7 10.04 -15.71 1.11
C VAL A 7 9.95 -14.19 0.96
N TRP A 8 10.82 -13.60 0.14
CA TRP A 8 10.81 -12.18 -0.13
C TRP A 8 9.49 -11.71 -0.78
N TYR A 9 8.95 -12.48 -1.73
CA TYR A 9 7.65 -12.19 -2.35
C TYR A 9 6.51 -12.24 -1.35
N ALA A 10 6.43 -13.31 -0.55
CA ALA A 10 5.41 -13.46 0.47
C ALA A 10 5.42 -12.29 1.46
N ILE A 11 6.62 -11.89 1.92
CA ILE A 11 6.76 -10.74 2.80
C ILE A 11 6.30 -9.45 2.09
N THR A 12 6.72 -9.22 0.85
CA THR A 12 6.41 -7.99 0.10
C THR A 12 4.91 -7.84 -0.15
N ILE A 13 4.21 -8.93 -0.46
CA ILE A 13 2.77 -8.93 -0.70
C ILE A 13 1.99 -8.59 0.58
N PHE A 14 2.41 -9.12 1.71
CA PHE A 14 1.65 -9.04 2.95
C PHE A 14 1.98 -7.82 3.81
N HIS A 15 3.26 -7.44 3.92
CA HIS A 15 3.67 -6.47 4.93
C HIS A 15 3.05 -5.08 4.71
N MET A 16 3.01 -4.58 3.46
CA MET A 16 2.47 -3.24 3.20
C MET A 16 0.96 -3.14 3.43
N PRO A 17 0.10 -4.03 2.89
CA PRO A 17 -1.30 -4.07 3.26
C PRO A 17 -1.56 -4.17 4.76
N ALA A 18 -0.79 -5.01 5.47
CA ALA A 18 -0.93 -5.18 6.91
C ALA A 18 -0.59 -3.89 7.68
N PHE A 19 0.54 -3.22 7.33
CA PHE A 19 0.91 -1.95 7.95
C PHE A 19 -0.13 -0.86 7.70
N VAL A 20 -0.63 -0.75 6.48
CA VAL A 20 -1.65 0.23 6.11
C VAL A 20 -2.96 -0.05 6.86
N PHE A 21 -3.37 -1.32 6.97
CA PHE A 21 -4.54 -1.73 7.74
C PHE A 21 -4.41 -1.38 9.22
N ILE A 22 -3.29 -1.71 9.86
CA ILE A 22 -3.02 -1.38 11.26
C ILE A 22 -3.05 0.14 11.46
N SER A 23 -2.49 0.89 10.53
CA SER A 23 -2.50 2.36 10.59
C SER A 23 -3.90 2.94 10.48
N GLY A 24 -4.78 2.34 9.67
CA GLY A 24 -6.20 2.66 9.63
C GLY A 24 -6.87 2.40 10.97
N TYR A 25 -6.64 1.24 11.57
CA TYR A 25 -7.18 0.89 12.88
C TYR A 25 -6.76 1.86 13.99
N LEU A 26 -5.51 2.30 13.99
CA LEU A 26 -4.96 3.25 14.96
C LEU A 26 -5.39 4.70 14.68
N SER A 27 -5.91 5.00 13.50
CA SER A 27 -6.32 6.35 13.09
C SER A 27 -7.77 6.71 13.42
N LYS A 28 -8.47 5.90 14.21
CA LYS A 28 -9.89 6.11 14.56
C LYS A 28 -10.16 7.36 15.41
N LYS A 29 -9.17 7.83 16.16
CA LYS A 29 -9.32 9.04 16.94
C LYS A 29 -9.17 10.26 16.03
N PRO A 30 -10.11 11.23 16.11
CA PRO A 30 -9.98 12.48 15.36
C PRO A 30 -8.62 13.11 15.66
N GLN A 31 -7.92 13.50 14.63
CA GLN A 31 -6.59 14.10 14.80
C GLN A 31 -6.60 15.51 14.25
N ASN A 32 -6.04 16.43 15.01
CA ASN A 32 -5.87 17.80 14.55
C ASN A 32 -4.95 17.81 13.30
N VAL A 33 -5.40 18.49 12.24
CA VAL A 33 -4.69 18.61 10.97
C VAL A 33 -3.27 19.15 11.18
N LEU A 34 -3.10 20.16 12.05
CA LEU A 34 -1.80 20.73 12.36
C LEU A 34 -0.86 19.73 13.03
N LYS A 35 -1.38 18.87 13.91
CA LYS A 35 -0.62 17.80 14.54
C LYS A 35 -0.19 16.74 13.52
N ASN A 36 -1.08 16.37 12.61
CA ASN A 36 -0.75 15.46 11.50
C ASN A 36 0.33 16.03 10.60
N PHE A 37 0.24 17.32 10.26
CA PHE A 37 1.25 18.01 9.47
C PHE A 37 2.62 17.92 10.14
N LYS A 38 2.73 18.32 11.40
CA LYS A 38 4.00 18.28 12.13
C LYS A 38 4.55 16.87 12.30
N ASN A 39 3.70 15.90 12.62
CA ASN A 39 4.15 14.55 12.96
C ASN A 39 4.43 13.67 11.74
N LEU A 40 3.88 13.97 10.57
CA LEU A 40 4.02 13.15 9.37
C LEU A 40 4.78 13.88 8.27
N LEU A 41 4.41 15.13 7.96
CA LEU A 41 5.01 15.82 6.83
C LEU A 41 6.43 16.32 7.12
N ILE A 42 6.71 16.79 8.35
CA ILE A 42 8.07 17.19 8.72
C ILE A 42 9.03 15.99 8.66
N PRO A 43 8.76 14.83 9.30
CA PRO A 43 9.60 13.64 9.14
C PRO A 43 9.72 13.14 7.70
N TYR A 44 8.67 13.31 6.89
CA TYR A 44 8.71 12.99 5.46
C TYR A 44 9.77 13.82 4.73
N VAL A 45 9.71 15.15 4.88
CA VAL A 45 10.65 16.06 4.22
C VAL A 45 12.08 15.81 4.71
N LEU A 46 12.28 15.69 6.01
CA LEU A 46 13.60 15.42 6.59
C LEU A 46 14.15 14.08 6.13
N GLY A 47 13.36 13.01 6.22
CA GLY A 47 13.78 11.67 5.81
C GLY A 47 14.07 11.59 4.32
N TYR A 48 13.27 12.25 3.48
CA TYR A 48 13.51 12.31 2.04
C TYR A 48 14.83 13.06 1.74
N THR A 49 15.05 14.21 2.35
CA THR A 49 16.27 15.01 2.17
C THR A 49 17.51 14.25 2.62
N LEU A 50 17.45 13.57 3.76
CA LEU A 50 18.56 12.73 4.25
C LEU A 50 18.84 11.55 3.31
N THR A 51 17.82 10.91 2.80
CA THR A 51 17.97 9.80 1.85
C THR A 51 18.60 10.31 0.54
N TRP A 52 18.14 11.44 0.03
CA TRP A 52 18.72 12.07 -1.17
C TRP A 52 20.20 12.43 -0.96
N TYR A 53 20.52 13.07 0.15
CA TYR A 53 21.90 13.44 0.48
C TYR A 53 22.81 12.22 0.59
N SER A 54 22.32 11.13 1.20
CA SER A 54 23.08 9.88 1.30
C SER A 54 23.37 9.26 -0.07
N GLN A 55 22.47 9.36 -1.05
CA GLN A 55 22.69 8.87 -2.42
C GLN A 55 23.78 9.68 -3.12
N ILE A 56 23.77 11.00 -2.96
CA ILE A 56 24.82 11.88 -3.52
C ILE A 56 26.19 11.53 -2.88
N TRP A 57 26.21 11.35 -1.57
CA TRP A 57 27.45 10.99 -0.86
C TRP A 57 28.02 9.65 -1.34
N LEU A 58 27.15 8.71 -1.76
CA LEU A 58 27.55 7.44 -2.38
C LEU A 58 27.94 7.58 -3.87
N GLY A 59 28.05 8.80 -4.41
CA GLY A 59 28.45 9.07 -5.79
C GLY A 59 27.36 8.80 -6.83
N ARG A 60 26.11 8.73 -6.40
CA ARG A 60 24.95 8.54 -7.32
C ARG A 60 24.37 9.90 -7.69
N SER A 61 24.18 10.13 -9.00
CA SER A 61 23.43 11.29 -9.49
C SER A 61 21.93 11.01 -9.37
N VAL A 62 21.28 11.62 -8.38
CA VAL A 62 19.84 11.47 -8.15
C VAL A 62 19.20 12.86 -8.06
N ASP A 63 18.19 13.10 -8.86
CA ASP A 63 17.43 14.35 -8.81
C ASP A 63 16.61 14.46 -7.51
N TYR A 64 16.50 15.69 -6.99
CA TYR A 64 15.69 15.96 -5.81
C TYR A 64 14.21 16.04 -6.20
N GLU A 65 13.53 14.91 -6.20
CA GLU A 65 12.11 14.79 -6.56
C GLU A 65 11.24 14.45 -5.33
N ILE A 66 11.08 15.40 -4.40
CA ILE A 66 10.32 15.21 -3.17
C ILE A 66 8.85 14.78 -3.42
N LEU A 67 8.29 15.17 -4.57
CA LEU A 67 6.94 14.78 -4.98
C LEU A 67 6.87 13.42 -5.67
N ARG A 68 8.02 12.76 -5.90
CA ARG A 68 8.11 11.42 -6.48
C ARG A 68 8.93 10.50 -5.59
N PRO A 69 8.45 10.11 -4.41
CA PRO A 69 9.21 9.29 -3.46
C PRO A 69 9.33 7.84 -3.96
N THR A 70 10.04 7.67 -5.08
CA THR A 70 10.29 6.37 -5.69
C THR A 70 11.34 5.59 -4.90
N GLY A 71 11.09 4.32 -4.64
CA GLY A 71 12.07 3.40 -4.03
C GLY A 71 12.33 3.58 -2.53
N SER A 72 11.76 4.57 -1.89
CA SER A 72 11.91 4.87 -0.46
C SER A 72 10.67 4.47 0.34
N VAL A 73 10.83 4.18 1.63
CA VAL A 73 9.70 3.96 2.58
C VAL A 73 8.92 5.27 2.81
N MET A 74 9.46 6.40 2.39
CA MET A 74 8.87 7.72 2.61
C MET A 74 7.48 7.89 2.00
N TRP A 75 7.18 7.21 0.88
CA TRP A 75 5.83 7.24 0.29
C TRP A 75 4.74 6.85 1.29
N TYR A 76 5.04 5.95 2.22
CA TYR A 76 4.07 5.50 3.20
C TYR A 76 3.68 6.60 4.20
N ILE A 77 4.63 7.43 4.62
CA ILE A 77 4.38 8.55 5.51
C ILE A 77 3.48 9.58 4.80
N LEU A 78 3.76 9.85 3.53
CA LEU A 78 2.93 10.72 2.69
C LEU A 78 1.52 10.16 2.49
N ALA A 79 1.42 8.85 2.18
CA ALA A 79 0.14 8.16 2.07
C ALA A 79 -0.67 8.24 3.37
N LEU A 80 -0.03 7.99 4.51
CA LEU A 80 -0.68 8.06 5.82
C LEU A 80 -1.19 9.46 6.14
N PHE A 81 -0.45 10.50 5.76
CA PHE A 81 -0.90 11.88 5.91
C PHE A 81 -2.17 12.13 5.09
N ILE A 82 -2.18 11.74 3.81
CA ILE A 82 -3.34 11.90 2.92
C ILE A 82 -4.55 11.08 3.44
N TYR A 83 -4.34 9.84 3.84
CA TYR A 83 -5.40 8.99 4.38
C TYR A 83 -6.06 9.59 5.62
N ARG A 84 -5.28 10.14 6.55
CA ARG A 84 -5.80 10.77 7.76
C ARG A 84 -6.58 12.05 7.48
N LEU A 85 -6.20 12.80 6.45
CA LEU A 85 -6.96 13.99 6.03
C LEU A 85 -8.31 13.63 5.40
N THR A 86 -8.34 12.55 4.62
CA THR A 86 -9.52 12.22 3.81
C THR A 86 -10.50 11.31 4.54
N ILE A 87 -10.02 10.48 5.48
CA ILE A 87 -10.85 9.43 6.10
C ILE A 87 -12.00 9.99 6.94
N GLU A 88 -11.87 11.17 7.54
CA GLU A 88 -12.95 11.78 8.35
C GLU A 88 -14.17 12.13 7.48
N ALA A 89 -13.95 12.52 6.23
CA ALA A 89 -15.00 12.79 5.27
C ALA A 89 -15.50 11.50 4.59
N LEU A 90 -14.56 10.70 4.07
CA LEU A 90 -14.89 9.50 3.29
C LEU A 90 -15.41 8.34 4.15
N GLY A 91 -14.97 8.23 5.41
CA GLY A 91 -15.38 7.16 6.32
C GLY A 91 -16.86 7.18 6.70
N LYS A 92 -17.56 8.28 6.41
CA LYS A 92 -19.02 8.42 6.60
C LYS A 92 -19.83 7.79 5.46
N ILE A 93 -19.20 7.49 4.33
CA ILE A 93 -19.86 6.90 3.17
C ILE A 93 -20.17 5.42 3.47
N ARG A 94 -21.44 5.02 3.31
CA ARG A 94 -21.92 3.69 3.69
C ARG A 94 -21.17 2.53 3.03
N PHE A 95 -20.78 2.67 1.77
CA PHE A 95 -20.12 1.63 0.98
C PHE A 95 -18.68 2.00 0.61
N ILE A 96 -17.98 2.69 1.50
CA ILE A 96 -16.64 3.20 1.21
C ILE A 96 -15.62 2.09 0.89
N VAL A 97 -15.71 0.90 1.53
CA VAL A 97 -14.79 -0.21 1.27
C VAL A 97 -14.92 -0.72 -0.17
N PRO A 98 -16.10 -1.20 -0.63
CA PRO A 98 -16.23 -1.62 -2.04
C PRO A 98 -15.98 -0.48 -3.02
N LEU A 99 -16.38 0.74 -2.71
CA LEU A 99 -16.12 1.91 -3.56
C LEU A 99 -14.61 2.19 -3.69
N SER A 100 -13.86 2.09 -2.60
CA SER A 100 -12.40 2.26 -2.64
C SER A 100 -11.70 1.14 -3.41
N ILE A 101 -12.19 -0.09 -3.36
CA ILE A 101 -11.68 -1.21 -4.17
C ILE A 101 -11.93 -0.94 -5.66
N LEU A 102 -13.17 -0.57 -6.04
CA LEU A 102 -13.50 -0.23 -7.42
C LEU A 102 -12.66 0.94 -7.94
N PHE A 103 -12.46 1.96 -7.10
CA PHE A 103 -11.60 3.09 -7.46
C PHE A 103 -10.14 2.67 -7.63
N ALA A 104 -9.61 1.79 -6.79
CA ALA A 104 -8.26 1.27 -6.91
C ALA A 104 -8.07 0.46 -8.21
N LEU A 105 -9.04 -0.39 -8.56
CA LEU A 105 -9.02 -1.15 -9.81
C LEU A 105 -9.09 -0.21 -11.03
N TRP A 106 -9.99 0.77 -11.00
CA TRP A 106 -10.10 1.76 -12.07
C TRP A 106 -8.82 2.59 -12.22
N ALA A 107 -8.23 3.06 -11.12
CA ALA A 107 -7.00 3.84 -11.16
C ALA A 107 -5.82 3.04 -11.73
N GLY A 108 -5.78 1.73 -11.53
CA GLY A 108 -4.79 0.84 -12.13
C GLY A 108 -4.82 0.82 -13.67
N THR A 109 -5.96 1.11 -14.28
CA THR A 109 -6.09 1.19 -15.76
C THR A 109 -5.66 2.53 -16.35
N ARG A 110 -5.38 3.54 -15.50
CA ARG A 110 -5.05 4.89 -15.94
C ARG A 110 -3.56 5.18 -15.84
N PRO A 111 -2.91 5.59 -16.93
CA PRO A 111 -1.49 5.92 -16.94
C PRO A 111 -1.14 7.17 -16.13
N GLU A 112 -2.13 8.01 -15.81
CA GLU A 112 -1.95 9.22 -15.02
C GLU A 112 -1.59 8.92 -13.55
N PHE A 113 -2.03 7.74 -13.02
CA PHE A 113 -1.66 7.27 -11.70
C PHE A 113 -0.26 6.65 -11.74
N THR A 114 0.74 7.49 -11.59
CA THR A 114 2.15 7.14 -11.68
C THR A 114 2.87 7.29 -10.33
N THR A 115 4.17 7.52 -10.41
CA THR A 115 5.04 7.79 -9.25
C THR A 115 4.85 9.18 -8.65
N PHE A 116 4.15 10.10 -9.34
CA PHE A 116 3.87 11.44 -8.79
C PHE A 116 3.05 11.32 -7.51
N LEU A 117 3.55 11.89 -6.42
CA LEU A 117 3.01 11.73 -5.05
C LEU A 117 2.81 10.26 -4.63
N SER A 118 3.42 9.30 -5.32
CA SER A 118 3.09 7.87 -5.20
C SER A 118 1.59 7.58 -5.33
N SER A 119 0.90 8.31 -6.20
CA SER A 119 -0.57 8.27 -6.34
C SER A 119 -1.10 6.86 -6.60
N SER A 120 -0.40 6.06 -7.43
CA SER A 120 -0.74 4.66 -7.66
C SER A 120 -0.80 3.87 -6.35
N ARG A 121 0.24 3.96 -5.51
CA ARG A 121 0.29 3.27 -4.20
C ARG A 121 -0.78 3.79 -3.25
N ILE A 122 -0.96 5.11 -3.17
CA ILE A 122 -1.98 5.71 -2.30
C ILE A 122 -3.36 5.16 -2.62
N VAL A 123 -3.71 5.07 -3.90
CA VAL A 123 -5.03 4.57 -4.30
C VAL A 123 -5.16 3.07 -4.09
N VAL A 124 -4.15 2.27 -4.48
CA VAL A 124 -4.16 0.81 -4.36
C VAL A 124 -4.22 0.35 -2.91
N PHE A 125 -3.54 1.03 -1.99
CA PHE A 125 -3.53 0.64 -0.58
C PHE A 125 -4.63 1.31 0.26
N PHE A 126 -5.36 2.29 -0.27
CA PHE A 126 -6.45 2.97 0.44
C PHE A 126 -7.54 2.03 0.96
N PRO A 127 -8.02 1.01 0.22
CA PRO A 127 -9.01 0.05 0.72
C PRO A 127 -8.59 -0.64 2.03
N PHE A 128 -7.31 -0.98 2.17
CA PHE A 128 -6.78 -1.60 3.40
C PHE A 128 -6.82 -0.62 4.58
N PHE A 129 -6.51 0.65 4.33
CA PHE A 129 -6.62 1.68 5.37
C PHE A 129 -8.06 1.86 5.83
N VAL A 130 -9.00 1.97 4.89
CA VAL A 130 -10.44 2.09 5.18
C VAL A 130 -10.95 0.87 5.94
N ALA A 131 -10.58 -0.33 5.52
CA ALA A 131 -10.94 -1.57 6.20
C ALA A 131 -10.43 -1.57 7.65
N GLY A 132 -9.19 -1.15 7.90
CA GLY A 132 -8.63 -0.98 9.23
C GLY A 132 -9.37 0.07 10.06
N TYR A 133 -9.68 1.22 9.46
CA TYR A 133 -10.42 2.30 10.12
C TYR A 133 -11.82 1.87 10.58
N LEU A 134 -12.52 1.12 9.74
CA LEU A 134 -13.86 0.62 10.06
C LEU A 134 -13.84 -0.66 10.92
N TRP A 135 -12.68 -1.28 11.13
CA TRP A 135 -12.54 -2.52 11.87
C TRP A 135 -12.91 -2.37 13.34
N LYS A 136 -13.89 -3.12 13.83
CA LYS A 136 -14.31 -3.06 15.24
C LYS A 136 -13.46 -3.97 16.12
N SER A 137 -13.19 -3.55 17.37
CA SER A 137 -12.45 -4.37 18.35
C SER A 137 -13.14 -5.70 18.66
N GLU A 138 -14.47 -5.72 18.54
CA GLU A 138 -15.30 -6.92 18.72
C GLU A 138 -14.91 -8.05 17.75
N TYR A 139 -14.51 -7.70 16.52
CA TYR A 139 -14.05 -8.67 15.53
C TYR A 139 -12.75 -9.37 15.95
N ILE A 140 -11.87 -8.66 16.64
CA ILE A 140 -10.64 -9.26 17.19
C ILE A 140 -11.01 -10.31 18.23
N THR A 141 -11.96 -9.99 19.11
CA THR A 141 -12.45 -10.91 20.13
C THR A 141 -13.15 -12.13 19.51
N ALA A 142 -13.96 -11.90 18.47
CA ALA A 142 -14.61 -12.97 17.72
C ALA A 142 -13.61 -13.94 17.07
N ILE A 143 -12.56 -13.38 16.40
CA ILE A 143 -11.49 -14.17 15.79
C ILE A 143 -10.72 -14.97 16.86
N ARG A 144 -10.42 -14.36 18.01
CA ARG A 144 -9.72 -15.07 19.10
C ARG A 144 -10.52 -16.25 19.63
N LYS A 145 -11.86 -16.14 19.71
CA LYS A 145 -12.77 -17.19 20.19
C LYS A 145 -13.04 -18.24 19.11
N PHE A 146 -12.77 -17.95 17.85
CA PHE A 146 -13.05 -18.87 16.76
C PHE A 146 -12.13 -20.10 16.83
N LYS A 147 -12.71 -21.29 17.01
CA LYS A 147 -11.95 -22.54 17.14
C LYS A 147 -11.18 -22.92 15.88
N GLY A 148 -11.67 -22.51 14.70
CA GLY A 148 -11.04 -22.74 13.39
C GLY A 148 -9.96 -21.73 12.98
N LYS A 149 -9.52 -20.83 13.85
CA LYS A 149 -8.53 -19.77 13.52
C LYS A 149 -7.24 -20.31 12.89
N TRP A 150 -6.78 -21.47 13.32
CA TRP A 150 -5.58 -22.11 12.78
C TRP A 150 -5.76 -22.60 11.34
N ILE A 151 -6.98 -23.01 10.98
CA ILE A 151 -7.34 -23.37 9.60
C ILE A 151 -7.28 -22.12 8.73
N LEU A 152 -7.81 -20.98 9.20
CA LEU A 152 -7.71 -19.71 8.47
C LEU A 152 -6.25 -19.28 8.29
N VAL A 153 -5.41 -19.42 9.30
CA VAL A 153 -3.98 -19.14 9.21
C VAL A 153 -3.30 -20.07 8.20
N ALA A 154 -3.63 -21.36 8.22
CA ALA A 154 -3.08 -22.32 7.26
C ALA A 154 -3.51 -21.99 5.82
N ILE A 155 -4.80 -21.70 5.58
CA ILE A 155 -5.31 -21.32 4.27
C ILE A 155 -4.64 -20.03 3.78
N SER A 156 -4.51 -19.00 4.64
CA SER A 156 -3.84 -17.76 4.26
C SER A 156 -2.36 -17.99 3.94
N GLY A 157 -1.68 -18.87 4.68
CA GLY A 157 -0.30 -19.26 4.39
C GLY A 157 -0.16 -19.97 3.04
N VAL A 158 -1.07 -20.90 2.74
CA VAL A 158 -1.10 -21.59 1.44
C VAL A 158 -1.38 -20.61 0.30
N LEU A 159 -2.33 -19.68 0.47
CA LEU A 159 -2.62 -18.66 -0.54
C LEU A 159 -1.44 -17.72 -0.77
N LEU A 160 -0.78 -17.25 0.30
CA LEU A 160 0.41 -16.41 0.22
C LEU A 160 1.58 -17.13 -0.45
N TRP A 161 1.63 -18.46 -0.36
CA TRP A 161 2.62 -19.28 -1.05
C TRP A 161 2.21 -19.55 -2.51
N ALA A 162 0.95 -19.93 -2.76
CA ALA A 162 0.47 -20.34 -4.07
C ALA A 162 0.37 -19.17 -5.06
N ILE A 163 -0.12 -18.00 -4.62
CA ILE A 163 -0.28 -16.83 -5.50
C ILE A 163 1.04 -16.46 -6.20
N PRO A 164 2.17 -16.26 -5.50
CA PRO A 164 3.43 -15.95 -6.17
C PRO A 164 3.94 -17.04 -7.08
N ASN A 165 3.64 -18.30 -6.78
CA ASN A 165 4.19 -19.43 -7.51
C ASN A 165 3.42 -19.79 -8.79
N TYR A 166 2.10 -19.63 -8.77
CA TYR A 166 1.23 -20.11 -9.84
C TYR A 166 0.55 -19.03 -10.65
N MET A 167 0.25 -17.88 -10.01
CA MET A 167 -0.49 -16.80 -10.68
C MET A 167 0.40 -15.68 -11.23
N ILE A 168 1.68 -15.64 -10.85
CA ILE A 168 2.56 -14.54 -11.20
C ILE A 168 3.84 -15.10 -11.83
N PRO A 169 3.83 -15.39 -13.12
CA PRO A 169 5.07 -15.68 -13.82
C PRO A 169 5.88 -14.39 -13.92
N ASN A 170 7.09 -14.40 -13.33
CA ASN A 170 8.12 -13.38 -13.50
C ASN A 170 7.95 -12.04 -12.76
N GLU A 171 8.84 -11.12 -13.05
CA GLU A 171 9.01 -9.81 -12.42
C GLU A 171 7.79 -8.88 -12.52
N MET A 172 6.90 -9.13 -13.46
CA MET A 172 5.68 -8.39 -13.73
C MET A 172 4.70 -8.42 -12.54
N GLY A 173 4.55 -9.58 -11.91
CA GLY A 173 3.67 -9.71 -10.77
C GLY A 173 4.11 -8.89 -9.56
N ILE A 174 5.43 -8.72 -9.37
CA ILE A 174 5.98 -7.91 -8.30
C ILE A 174 5.63 -6.44 -8.49
N ALA A 175 5.70 -5.95 -9.73
CA ALA A 175 5.36 -4.56 -10.05
C ALA A 175 3.90 -4.25 -9.71
N ILE A 176 2.98 -5.18 -9.98
CA ILE A 176 1.56 -5.07 -9.63
C ILE A 176 1.38 -4.99 -8.10
N PHE A 177 2.00 -5.92 -7.35
CA PHE A 177 1.86 -5.95 -5.89
C PHE A 177 2.57 -4.79 -5.18
N ARG A 178 3.61 -4.21 -5.79
CA ARG A 178 4.22 -2.98 -5.29
C ARG A 178 3.35 -1.75 -5.49
N GLY A 179 2.37 -1.81 -6.41
CA GLY A 179 1.49 -0.69 -6.74
C GLY A 179 2.22 0.55 -7.27
N ASN A 180 3.40 0.36 -7.90
CA ASN A 180 4.24 1.47 -8.34
C ASN A 180 3.75 2.12 -9.63
N HIS A 181 3.10 1.34 -10.49
CA HIS A 181 2.72 1.71 -11.83
C HIS A 181 1.32 1.19 -12.15
N GLY A 182 0.66 1.84 -13.11
CA GLY A 182 -0.57 1.31 -13.70
C GLY A 182 -0.31 -0.03 -14.40
N TYR A 183 -1.37 -0.77 -14.68
CA TYR A 183 -1.29 -2.12 -15.27
C TYR A 183 -0.57 -2.15 -16.61
N GLN A 184 -0.70 -1.11 -17.42
CA GLN A 184 -0.01 -0.99 -18.72
C GLN A 184 1.52 -1.00 -18.59
N LEU A 185 2.05 -0.25 -17.60
CA LEU A 185 3.50 -0.21 -17.34
C LEU A 185 4.02 -1.48 -16.67
N CYS A 186 3.11 -2.31 -16.13
CA CYS A 186 3.43 -3.63 -15.61
C CYS A 186 3.42 -4.72 -16.69
N GLY A 187 3.23 -4.36 -17.98
CA GLY A 187 3.17 -5.29 -19.10
C GLY A 187 1.83 -6.02 -19.25
N LEU A 188 0.82 -5.65 -18.45
CA LEU A 188 -0.56 -5.98 -18.75
C LEU A 188 -0.97 -5.05 -19.86
N THR A 189 -1.03 -5.60 -21.08
CA THR A 189 -1.41 -4.89 -22.28
C THR A 189 -2.72 -4.13 -22.10
N ASP A 190 -2.84 -3.05 -22.86
CA ASP A 190 -4.07 -2.31 -23.06
C ASP A 190 -5.29 -3.26 -23.09
N PRO A 191 -6.41 -2.91 -22.42
CA PRO A 191 -7.65 -3.71 -22.52
C PRO A 191 -8.07 -4.04 -23.95
N GLN A 192 -7.56 -3.29 -24.93
CA GLN A 192 -7.72 -3.56 -26.37
C GLN A 192 -6.70 -4.56 -26.92
N GLY A 193 -5.64 -4.90 -26.21
CA GLY A 193 -4.60 -5.85 -26.63
C GLY A 193 -4.62 -7.16 -25.85
N VAL A 194 -5.59 -7.36 -24.96
CA VAL A 194 -5.91 -8.63 -24.29
C VAL A 194 -6.98 -9.39 -25.06
N ILE A 195 -7.14 -9.09 -26.31
CA ILE A 195 -7.98 -9.88 -27.21
C ILE A 195 -7.06 -10.76 -28.06
#